data_753a756462776274686c3fa6dea75e39
#
_entry.id   753a756462776274686c3fa6dea75e39
#
_cell.length_a   1.000
_cell.length_b   1.000
_cell.length_c   1.000
_cell.angle_alpha   90.00
_cell.angle_beta   90.00
_cell.angle_gamma   90.00
#
_symmetry.space_group_name_H-M   'P 1'
#
loop_
_entity.id
_entity.type
_entity.pdbx_description
1 polymer ?
#
loop_
_entity_poly.entity_id
_entity_poly.type
_entity_poly.pdbx_seq_one_letter_code
_entity_poly.pdbx_strand_id
1 'polypeptide(L)'
;MRQFCLTSAARFCASVFLFLGLCLCAHPVLAQKQEVTLSLGGVFSQSRSFHPAGAAQISGDYDLEANYGYRFLHANIAALYGEIEFVALPNRRVTTATAIVPKNYASLFAAPGVRLKFAPAARISPWVATGGGYALYQQSAQFANGQNTTKKFLNRGVLDFGGGVDYALFRFLGLRAEVRDLVSGNPDLNVALSSSTQHNVISSGGIIVRF
;
A
#
# COMPACT_ATOMS: atom_id res chain seq x y z
N MET A 1 -28.52 7.13 22.49
CA MET A 1 -27.23 6.54 22.13
C MET A 1 -26.66 6.94 20.76
N ARG A 2 -27.29 7.80 19.95
CA ARG A 2 -26.80 8.22 18.61
C ARG A 2 -25.92 9.49 18.58
N GLN A 3 -25.81 10.25 19.65
CA GLN A 3 -25.06 11.53 19.68
C GLN A 3 -23.55 11.37 19.97
N PHE A 4 -23.10 10.25 20.54
CA PHE A 4 -21.67 10.06 20.88
C PHE A 4 -20.77 9.67 19.69
N CYS A 5 -21.35 9.16 18.60
CA CYS A 5 -20.56 8.70 17.45
C CYS A 5 -20.12 9.85 16.51
N LEU A 6 -20.93 10.90 16.42
CA LEU A 6 -20.66 12.07 15.55
C LEU A 6 -19.51 12.97 16.07
N THR A 7 -19.34 13.06 17.39
CA THR A 7 -18.29 13.88 18.00
C THR A 7 -16.88 13.28 17.86
N SER A 8 -16.77 11.94 17.82
CA SER A 8 -15.49 11.24 17.65
C SER A 8 -14.95 11.38 16.21
N ALA A 9 -15.80 11.22 15.20
CA ALA A 9 -15.44 11.37 13.81
C ALA A 9 -15.04 12.83 13.46
N ALA A 10 -15.78 13.81 13.99
CA ALA A 10 -15.47 15.22 13.81
C ALA A 10 -14.13 15.62 14.46
N ARG A 11 -13.82 15.08 15.64
CA ARG A 11 -12.52 15.30 16.32
C ARG A 11 -11.36 14.64 15.56
N PHE A 12 -11.57 13.44 15.00
CA PHE A 12 -10.56 12.78 14.18
C PHE A 12 -10.28 13.56 12.89
N CYS A 13 -11.31 14.01 12.18
CA CYS A 13 -11.15 14.87 11.00
C CYS A 13 -10.46 16.21 11.35
N ALA A 14 -10.84 16.86 12.45
CA ALA A 14 -10.21 18.11 12.89
C ALA A 14 -8.73 17.91 13.25
N SER A 15 -8.36 16.79 13.88
CA SER A 15 -6.96 16.45 14.19
C SER A 15 -6.14 16.20 12.93
N VAL A 16 -6.71 15.53 11.93
CA VAL A 16 -6.05 15.27 10.64
C VAL A 16 -5.84 16.59 9.88
N PHE A 17 -6.85 17.48 9.85
CA PHE A 17 -6.73 18.81 9.24
C PHE A 17 -5.74 19.71 9.97
N LEU A 18 -5.68 19.65 11.31
CA LEU A 18 -4.70 20.40 12.11
C LEU A 18 -3.28 19.90 11.85
N PHE A 19 -3.08 18.58 11.76
CA PHE A 19 -1.78 17.98 11.44
C PHE A 19 -1.33 18.33 10.02
N LEU A 20 -2.24 18.28 9.04
CA LEU A 20 -1.98 18.73 7.67
C LEU A 20 -1.64 20.24 7.63
N GLY A 21 -2.34 21.07 8.40
CA GLY A 21 -2.09 22.52 8.51
C GLY A 21 -0.74 22.82 9.14
N LEU A 22 -0.31 22.10 10.16
CA LEU A 22 1.00 22.25 10.79
C LEU A 22 2.15 21.83 9.84
N CYS A 23 1.97 20.81 9.03
CA CYS A 23 2.95 20.42 8.01
C CYS A 23 3.11 21.46 6.90
N LEU A 24 2.07 22.24 6.59
CA LEU A 24 2.11 23.31 5.58
C LEU A 24 2.82 24.60 6.07
N CYS A 25 2.99 24.78 7.37
CA CYS A 25 3.67 25.94 7.97
C CYS A 25 5.20 25.76 8.12
N ALA A 26 5.77 24.60 7.80
CA ALA A 26 7.21 24.37 7.83
C ALA A 26 7.90 25.07 6.65
N HIS A 27 8.65 26.05 6.97
CA HIS A 27 9.37 27.07 6.20
C HIS A 27 9.89 26.70 4.80
N PRO A 28 9.69 27.54 3.77
CA PRO A 28 10.06 27.27 2.36
C PRO A 28 11.52 27.59 2.01
N VAL A 29 12.48 27.44 2.90
CA VAL A 29 13.88 27.90 2.65
C VAL A 29 14.86 26.77 2.32
N LEU A 30 14.54 25.53 2.58
CA LEU A 30 15.39 24.40 2.15
C LEU A 30 14.75 23.75 0.94
N ALA A 31 15.49 23.65 -0.17
CA ALA A 31 15.07 22.98 -1.40
C ALA A 31 14.21 21.75 -1.08
N GLN A 32 12.96 21.74 -1.52
CA GLN A 32 11.94 20.70 -1.27
C GLN A 32 12.56 19.31 -1.37
N LYS A 33 12.94 18.75 -0.23
CA LYS A 33 13.61 17.44 -0.15
C LYS A 33 12.66 16.32 0.22
N GLN A 34 11.49 16.69 0.73
CA GLN A 34 10.51 15.76 1.25
C GLN A 34 9.27 15.76 0.36
N GLU A 35 8.68 14.61 0.22
CA GLU A 35 7.39 14.46 -0.44
C GLU A 35 6.55 13.42 0.29
N VAL A 36 5.24 13.68 0.34
CA VAL A 36 4.22 12.73 0.78
C VAL A 36 3.28 12.50 -0.39
N THR A 37 2.99 11.23 -0.65
CA THR A 37 2.00 10.83 -1.65
C THR A 37 0.87 10.07 -0.96
N LEU A 38 -0.35 10.35 -1.36
CA LEU A 38 -1.53 9.56 -1.02
C LEU A 38 -2.16 9.07 -2.32
N SER A 39 -2.31 7.77 -2.46
CA SER A 39 -2.81 7.12 -3.66
C SER A 39 -3.98 6.20 -3.35
N LEU A 40 -4.81 5.99 -4.36
CA LEU A 40 -5.92 5.06 -4.40
C LEU A 40 -5.80 4.21 -5.66
N GLY A 41 -6.08 2.93 -5.55
CA GLY A 41 -5.96 2.05 -6.71
C GLY A 41 -6.73 0.76 -6.59
N GLY A 42 -6.31 -0.21 -7.38
CA GLY A 42 -6.83 -1.56 -7.40
C GLY A 42 -5.72 -2.59 -7.38
N VAL A 43 -5.96 -3.71 -6.73
CA VAL A 43 -5.02 -4.79 -6.60
C VAL A 43 -5.43 -5.98 -7.46
N PHE A 44 -4.47 -6.49 -8.20
CA PHE A 44 -4.60 -7.69 -9.03
C PHE A 44 -3.85 -8.83 -8.38
N SER A 45 -4.53 -9.95 -8.12
CA SER A 45 -3.91 -11.14 -7.54
C SER A 45 -4.21 -12.37 -8.34
N GLN A 46 -3.25 -13.29 -8.33
CA GLN A 46 -3.38 -14.56 -9.02
C GLN A 46 -4.26 -15.53 -8.23
N SER A 47 -4.99 -16.39 -8.95
CA SER A 47 -5.66 -17.56 -8.38
C SER A 47 -4.64 -18.49 -7.72
N ARG A 48 -5.05 -19.16 -6.64
CA ARG A 48 -4.20 -20.05 -5.85
C ARG A 48 -4.68 -21.49 -5.93
N SER A 49 -3.75 -22.41 -6.17
CA SER A 49 -4.02 -23.85 -6.13
C SER A 49 -3.64 -24.42 -4.77
N PHE A 50 -4.35 -25.43 -4.31
CA PHE A 50 -4.13 -26.16 -3.06
C PHE A 50 -3.72 -27.60 -3.31
N HIS A 51 -3.09 -28.23 -2.32
CA HIS A 51 -2.91 -29.67 -2.26
C HIS A 51 -3.87 -30.28 -1.21
N PRO A 52 -4.49 -31.46 -1.49
CA PRO A 52 -4.32 -32.34 -2.66
C PRO A 52 -5.06 -31.92 -3.92
N ALA A 53 -6.14 -31.13 -3.85
CA ALA A 53 -6.81 -30.58 -5.01
C ALA A 53 -7.78 -29.46 -4.60
N GLY A 54 -7.71 -28.32 -5.29
CA GLY A 54 -8.59 -27.19 -5.05
C GLY A 54 -7.97 -25.90 -5.56
N ALA A 55 -8.81 -24.88 -5.71
CA ALA A 55 -8.36 -23.53 -6.06
C ALA A 55 -9.13 -22.50 -5.26
N ALA A 56 -8.46 -21.41 -4.91
CA ALA A 56 -9.08 -20.19 -4.42
C ALA A 56 -8.83 -19.08 -5.41
N GLN A 57 -9.89 -18.37 -5.74
CA GLN A 57 -9.80 -17.09 -6.41
C GLN A 57 -9.74 -15.99 -5.35
N ILE A 58 -8.69 -15.18 -5.42
CA ILE A 58 -8.57 -13.99 -4.58
C ILE A 58 -8.97 -12.82 -5.45
N SER A 59 -10.14 -12.25 -5.21
CA SER A 59 -10.57 -11.05 -5.92
C SER A 59 -9.91 -9.83 -5.29
N GLY A 60 -9.37 -8.97 -6.18
CA GLY A 60 -8.89 -7.66 -5.81
C GLY A 60 -10.06 -6.77 -5.38
N ASP A 61 -9.76 -5.92 -4.42
CA ASP A 61 -10.59 -4.78 -4.04
C ASP A 61 -9.72 -3.52 -4.20
N TYR A 62 -10.18 -2.40 -3.69
CA TYR A 62 -9.38 -1.19 -3.68
C TYR A 62 -8.18 -1.28 -2.73
N ASP A 63 -7.16 -0.52 -3.00
CA ASP A 63 -6.02 -0.25 -2.14
C ASP A 63 -5.97 1.22 -1.72
N LEU A 64 -5.32 1.44 -0.58
CA LEU A 64 -4.99 2.75 -0.04
C LEU A 64 -3.48 2.78 0.17
N GLU A 65 -2.82 3.77 -0.41
CA GLU A 65 -1.38 3.91 -0.29
C GLU A 65 -0.99 5.25 0.33
N ALA A 66 0.06 5.23 1.13
CA ALA A 66 0.72 6.41 1.65
C ALA A 66 2.23 6.22 1.53
N ASN A 67 2.89 7.11 0.80
CA ASN A 67 4.33 7.09 0.62
C ASN A 67 4.95 8.36 1.21
N TYR A 68 6.04 8.18 1.95
CA TYR A 68 6.92 9.27 2.36
C TYR A 68 8.27 9.11 1.68
N GLY A 69 8.74 10.16 1.01
CA GLY A 69 10.03 10.18 0.32
C GLY A 69 10.93 11.32 0.78
N TYR A 70 12.20 11.01 1.03
CA TYR A 70 13.25 11.99 1.31
C TYR A 70 14.32 11.94 0.23
N ARG A 71 14.61 13.08 -0.42
CA ARG A 71 15.59 13.21 -1.49
C ARG A 71 17.00 13.33 -0.93
N PHE A 72 17.82 12.31 -1.11
CA PHE A 72 19.23 12.31 -0.70
C PHE A 72 20.15 12.94 -1.73
N LEU A 73 19.96 12.59 -3.02
CA LEU A 73 20.78 13.06 -4.12
C LEU A 73 19.92 13.71 -5.19
N HIS A 74 20.47 14.75 -5.81
CA HIS A 74 19.82 15.46 -6.91
C HIS A 74 20.85 15.84 -7.96
N ALA A 75 20.63 15.37 -9.19
CA ALA A 75 21.32 15.79 -10.39
C ALA A 75 20.29 16.20 -11.45
N ASN A 76 20.74 16.87 -12.51
CA ASN A 76 19.83 17.34 -13.55
C ASN A 76 19.04 16.22 -14.24
N ILE A 77 19.66 15.03 -14.36
CA ILE A 77 19.07 13.88 -15.06
C ILE A 77 18.33 12.93 -14.13
N ALA A 78 18.69 12.89 -12.84
CA ALA A 78 18.10 11.95 -11.89
C ALA A 78 18.16 12.47 -10.44
N ALA A 79 17.26 11.96 -9.60
CA ALA A 79 17.24 12.18 -8.16
C ALA A 79 17.01 10.85 -7.44
N LEU A 80 17.72 10.64 -6.32
CA LEU A 80 17.60 9.46 -5.49
C LEU A 80 16.84 9.83 -4.21
N TYR A 81 15.80 9.06 -3.92
CA TYR A 81 14.98 9.18 -2.72
C TYR A 81 15.11 7.92 -1.89
N GLY A 82 15.18 8.07 -0.56
CA GLY A 82 14.75 7.03 0.35
C GLY A 82 13.26 7.18 0.56
N GLU A 83 12.55 6.08 0.59
CA GLU A 83 11.11 6.12 0.78
C GLU A 83 10.64 5.07 1.78
N ILE A 84 9.46 5.29 2.32
CA ILE A 84 8.71 4.28 3.06
C ILE A 84 7.33 4.22 2.41
N GLU A 85 7.01 3.04 1.89
CA GLU A 85 5.72 2.75 1.30
C GLU A 85 4.82 2.04 2.31
N PHE A 86 3.61 2.54 2.48
CA PHE A 86 2.54 1.91 3.25
C PHE A 86 1.39 1.59 2.31
N VAL A 87 0.98 0.33 2.28
CA VAL A 87 -0.16 -0.12 1.46
C VAL A 87 -1.15 -0.87 2.34
N ALA A 88 -2.40 -0.44 2.33
CA ALA A 88 -3.50 -1.10 3.01
C ALA A 88 -4.46 -1.71 2.00
N LEU A 89 -4.69 -3.01 2.12
CA LEU A 89 -5.68 -3.77 1.36
C LEU A 89 -6.77 -4.24 2.35
N PRO A 90 -7.81 -3.44 2.59
CA PRO A 90 -8.72 -3.66 3.71
C PRO A 90 -9.65 -4.86 3.53
N ASN A 91 -9.93 -5.27 2.30
CA ASN A 91 -10.84 -6.38 2.04
C ASN A 91 -10.41 -7.19 0.81
N ARG A 92 -9.89 -8.39 1.05
CA ARG A 92 -9.51 -9.36 0.03
C ARG A 92 -10.45 -10.54 0.12
N ARG A 93 -11.37 -10.67 -0.82
CA ARG A 93 -12.35 -11.76 -0.83
C ARG A 93 -11.72 -13.03 -1.38
N VAL A 94 -11.94 -14.14 -0.69
CA VAL A 94 -11.48 -15.47 -1.09
C VAL A 94 -12.71 -16.29 -1.50
N THR A 95 -12.76 -16.72 -2.75
CA THR A 95 -13.81 -17.59 -3.28
C THR A 95 -13.25 -18.96 -3.52
N THR A 96 -13.80 -19.97 -2.81
CA THR A 96 -13.37 -21.37 -2.91
C THR A 96 -14.52 -22.30 -2.56
N ALA A 97 -14.46 -23.54 -3.04
CA ALA A 97 -15.37 -24.62 -2.63
C ALA A 97 -14.99 -25.24 -1.28
N THR A 98 -13.81 -24.94 -0.72
CA THR A 98 -13.29 -25.53 0.51
C THR A 98 -13.78 -24.76 1.73
N ALA A 99 -14.54 -25.42 2.60
CA ALA A 99 -15.26 -24.80 3.71
C ALA A 99 -14.40 -24.23 4.86
N ILE A 100 -13.14 -24.70 4.99
CA ILE A 100 -12.21 -24.31 6.05
C ILE A 100 -11.35 -23.08 5.72
N VAL A 101 -11.53 -22.49 4.54
CA VAL A 101 -10.79 -21.30 4.10
C VAL A 101 -11.50 -20.03 4.58
N PRO A 102 -10.79 -19.03 5.12
CA PRO A 102 -11.37 -17.74 5.49
C PRO A 102 -12.03 -17.05 4.30
N LYS A 103 -13.23 -16.47 4.50
CA LYS A 103 -13.97 -15.78 3.42
C LYS A 103 -13.26 -14.53 2.89
N ASN A 104 -12.52 -13.86 3.76
CA ASN A 104 -11.76 -12.68 3.42
C ASN A 104 -10.56 -12.49 4.37
N TYR A 105 -9.64 -11.64 3.96
CA TYR A 105 -8.56 -11.15 4.80
C TYR A 105 -8.26 -9.70 4.46
N ALA A 106 -7.66 -8.99 5.41
CA ALA A 106 -7.06 -7.68 5.19
C ALA A 106 -5.54 -7.82 5.23
N SER A 107 -4.82 -6.92 4.56
CA SER A 107 -3.37 -6.86 4.65
C SER A 107 -2.88 -5.42 4.73
N LEU A 108 -1.81 -5.23 5.50
CA LEU A 108 -1.08 -3.98 5.62
C LEU A 108 0.38 -4.26 5.33
N PHE A 109 0.97 -3.49 4.42
CA PHE A 109 2.37 -3.58 4.04
C PHE A 109 3.09 -2.31 4.48
N ALA A 110 4.34 -2.46 4.92
CA ALA A 110 5.25 -1.38 5.22
C ALA A 110 6.62 -1.73 4.62
N ALA A 111 7.03 -1.04 3.57
CA ALA A 111 8.22 -1.33 2.79
C ALA A 111 9.12 -0.08 2.68
N PRO A 112 10.12 0.08 3.58
CA PRO A 112 11.21 1.00 3.34
C PRO A 112 12.02 0.60 2.11
N GLY A 113 12.46 1.60 1.33
CA GLY A 113 13.13 1.36 0.07
C GLY A 113 13.84 2.58 -0.51
N VAL A 114 14.19 2.46 -1.76
CA VAL A 114 14.81 3.53 -2.55
C VAL A 114 14.07 3.71 -3.86
N ARG A 115 13.97 4.97 -4.29
CA ARG A 115 13.36 5.35 -5.57
C ARG A 115 14.31 6.22 -6.37
N LEU A 116 14.52 5.84 -7.61
CA LEU A 116 15.26 6.62 -8.60
C LEU A 116 14.27 7.31 -9.53
N LYS A 117 14.23 8.63 -9.46
CA LYS A 117 13.39 9.49 -10.30
C LYS A 117 14.24 10.10 -11.41
N PHE A 118 13.81 9.95 -12.64
CA PHE A 118 14.47 10.52 -13.84
C PHE A 118 13.86 11.89 -14.15
N ALA A 119 14.69 12.76 -14.73
CA ALA A 119 14.32 14.13 -15.11
C ALA A 119 13.52 14.88 -14.02
N PRO A 120 14.04 15.01 -12.79
CA PRO A 120 13.28 15.50 -11.63
C PRO A 120 12.82 16.95 -11.75
N ALA A 121 13.43 17.72 -12.64
CA ALA A 121 13.05 19.11 -12.95
C ALA A 121 12.00 19.20 -14.07
N ALA A 122 11.71 18.13 -14.77
CA ALA A 122 10.73 18.10 -15.84
C ALA A 122 9.30 18.07 -15.29
N ARG A 123 8.35 18.41 -16.13
CA ARG A 123 6.92 18.34 -15.79
C ARG A 123 6.42 16.90 -15.64
N ILE A 124 7.04 16.00 -16.40
CA ILE A 124 6.82 14.55 -16.36
C ILE A 124 8.12 13.89 -15.92
N SER A 125 8.09 13.14 -14.85
CA SER A 125 9.25 12.50 -14.24
C SER A 125 8.96 11.02 -14.00
N PRO A 126 9.42 10.11 -14.88
CA PRO A 126 9.31 8.69 -14.64
C PRO A 126 10.26 8.27 -13.51
N TRP A 127 9.91 7.19 -12.83
CA TRP A 127 10.69 6.67 -11.71
C TRP A 127 10.57 5.16 -11.58
N VAL A 128 11.53 4.55 -10.90
CA VAL A 128 11.52 3.15 -10.48
C VAL A 128 11.88 3.08 -9.00
N ALA A 129 11.32 2.10 -8.29
CA ALA A 129 11.56 1.91 -6.87
C ALA A 129 11.73 0.44 -6.52
N THR A 130 12.45 0.18 -5.44
CA THR A 130 12.55 -1.14 -4.82
C THR A 130 12.70 -0.99 -3.33
N GLY A 131 12.10 -1.92 -2.59
CA GLY A 131 12.11 -1.91 -1.14
C GLY A 131 11.93 -3.31 -0.56
N GLY A 132 11.97 -3.36 0.76
CA GLY A 132 11.68 -4.58 1.50
C GLY A 132 11.25 -4.27 2.91
N GLY A 133 10.36 -5.07 3.46
CA GLY A 133 9.78 -4.79 4.76
C GLY A 133 8.87 -5.90 5.25
N TYR A 134 7.72 -5.51 5.81
CA TYR A 134 6.78 -6.41 6.45
C TYR A 134 5.38 -6.30 5.85
N ALA A 135 4.74 -7.47 5.79
CA ALA A 135 3.33 -7.64 5.49
C ALA A 135 2.62 -8.18 6.74
N LEU A 136 1.59 -7.50 7.19
CA LEU A 136 0.69 -7.93 8.24
C LEU A 136 -0.62 -8.39 7.61
N TYR A 137 -0.96 -9.65 7.79
CA TYR A 137 -2.22 -10.24 7.34
C TYR A 137 -3.17 -10.42 8.53
N GLN A 138 -4.41 -9.99 8.35
CA GLN A 138 -5.50 -10.21 9.31
C GLN A 138 -6.57 -11.05 8.65
N GLN A 139 -6.77 -12.25 9.14
CA GLN A 139 -7.78 -13.17 8.63
C GLN A 139 -9.17 -12.86 9.20
N SER A 140 -10.20 -13.21 8.42
CA SER A 140 -11.59 -13.18 8.90
C SER A 140 -11.78 -14.13 10.09
N ALA A 141 -12.62 -13.70 11.02
CA ALA A 141 -13.10 -14.54 12.12
C ALA A 141 -14.13 -15.60 11.67
N GLN A 142 -14.48 -15.66 10.38
CA GLN A 142 -15.51 -16.56 9.86
C GLN A 142 -15.00 -17.39 8.68
N PHE A 143 -15.27 -18.70 8.74
CA PHE A 143 -15.22 -19.62 7.60
C PHE A 143 -16.57 -19.66 6.87
N ALA A 144 -16.62 -20.36 5.75
CA ALA A 144 -17.88 -20.64 5.06
C ALA A 144 -18.84 -21.49 5.91
N ASN A 145 -18.33 -22.32 6.82
CA ASN A 145 -19.08 -23.26 7.65
C ASN A 145 -18.99 -23.00 9.18
N GLY A 146 -18.51 -21.83 9.62
CA GLY A 146 -18.42 -21.54 11.05
C GLY A 146 -17.40 -20.49 11.44
N GLN A 147 -17.00 -20.49 12.72
CA GLN A 147 -16.02 -19.56 13.26
C GLN A 147 -14.57 -20.02 13.00
N ASN A 148 -13.72 -19.08 12.62
CA ASN A 148 -12.28 -19.30 12.51
C ASN A 148 -11.64 -19.20 13.90
N THR A 149 -11.15 -20.33 14.41
CA THR A 149 -10.46 -20.42 15.72
C THR A 149 -8.94 -20.30 15.61
N THR A 150 -8.40 -20.13 14.40
CA THR A 150 -6.95 -20.05 14.15
C THR A 150 -6.39 -18.64 14.40
N LYS A 151 -5.07 -18.49 14.23
CA LYS A 151 -4.38 -17.20 14.44
C LYS A 151 -4.96 -16.12 13.52
N LYS A 152 -5.44 -15.01 14.10
CA LYS A 152 -6.03 -13.89 13.37
C LYS A 152 -4.98 -13.03 12.64
N PHE A 153 -3.75 -12.99 13.15
CA PHE A 153 -2.68 -12.15 12.63
C PHE A 153 -1.47 -12.99 12.22
N LEU A 154 -0.91 -12.65 11.07
CA LEU A 154 0.27 -13.29 10.52
C LEU A 154 1.21 -12.26 9.95
N ASN A 155 2.50 -12.32 10.34
CA ASN A 155 3.56 -11.47 9.82
C ASN A 155 4.35 -12.22 8.75
N ARG A 156 4.66 -11.54 7.65
CA ARG A 156 5.51 -12.03 6.55
C ARG A 156 6.48 -10.94 6.11
N GLY A 157 7.63 -11.36 5.56
CA GLY A 157 8.48 -10.47 4.80
C GLY A 157 7.82 -10.07 3.48
N VAL A 158 8.10 -8.87 2.99
CA VAL A 158 7.70 -8.38 1.68
C VAL A 158 8.88 -7.77 0.95
N LEU A 159 8.94 -7.99 -0.36
CA LEU A 159 9.76 -7.24 -1.30
C LEU A 159 8.84 -6.37 -2.14
N ASP A 160 9.22 -5.12 -2.36
CA ASP A 160 8.49 -4.13 -3.15
C ASP A 160 9.32 -3.77 -4.40
N PHE A 161 8.67 -3.84 -5.54
CA PHE A 161 9.22 -3.37 -6.81
C PHE A 161 8.16 -2.54 -7.51
N GLY A 162 8.52 -1.33 -7.90
CA GLY A 162 7.54 -0.47 -8.53
C GLY A 162 8.16 0.50 -9.54
N GLY A 163 7.27 1.10 -10.27
CA GLY A 163 7.58 2.17 -11.20
C GLY A 163 6.37 3.00 -11.52
N GLY A 164 6.61 4.22 -11.95
CA GLY A 164 5.53 5.13 -12.22
C GLY A 164 5.98 6.43 -12.85
N VAL A 165 5.04 7.35 -12.91
CA VAL A 165 5.25 8.67 -13.47
C VAL A 165 4.65 9.72 -12.54
N ASP A 166 5.45 10.73 -12.23
CA ASP A 166 4.99 11.92 -11.52
C ASP A 166 4.74 13.05 -12.52
N TYR A 167 3.62 13.73 -12.39
CA TYR A 167 3.28 14.94 -13.14
C TYR A 167 3.25 16.15 -12.20
N ALA A 168 4.12 17.13 -12.44
CA ALA A 168 4.18 18.34 -11.63
C ALA A 168 3.08 19.34 -12.06
N LEU A 169 2.09 19.57 -11.19
CA LEU A 169 1.08 20.62 -11.37
C LEU A 169 1.65 21.96 -10.94
N PHE A 170 2.20 22.02 -9.72
CA PHE A 170 2.83 23.18 -9.11
C PHE A 170 4.13 22.77 -8.42
N ARG A 171 4.90 23.72 -7.91
CA ARG A 171 6.14 23.41 -7.18
C ARG A 171 5.91 22.44 -6.01
N PHE A 172 4.82 22.63 -5.29
CA PHE A 172 4.48 21.89 -4.07
C PHE A 172 3.47 20.76 -4.30
N LEU A 173 2.83 20.69 -5.49
CA LEU A 173 1.75 19.75 -5.77
C LEU A 173 1.99 19.01 -7.08
N GLY A 174 1.74 17.71 -7.09
CA GLY A 174 1.79 16.87 -8.29
C GLY A 174 0.80 15.74 -8.25
N LEU A 175 0.72 15.02 -9.36
CA LEU A 175 -0.02 13.77 -9.50
C LEU A 175 0.98 12.64 -9.69
N ARG A 176 0.61 11.44 -9.25
CA ARG A 176 1.36 10.20 -9.45
C ARG A 176 0.46 9.14 -10.07
N ALA A 177 0.98 8.41 -11.03
CA ALA A 177 0.44 7.14 -11.47
C ALA A 177 1.54 6.07 -11.32
N GLU A 178 1.19 4.93 -10.72
CA GLU A 178 2.18 3.91 -10.39
C GLU A 178 1.64 2.50 -10.52
N VAL A 179 2.57 1.56 -10.72
CA VAL A 179 2.34 0.13 -10.62
C VAL A 179 3.42 -0.45 -9.72
N ARG A 180 3.01 -1.23 -8.71
CA ARG A 180 3.89 -1.90 -7.77
C ARG A 180 3.57 -3.38 -7.68
N ASP A 181 4.56 -4.22 -7.47
CA ASP A 181 4.41 -5.64 -7.12
C ASP A 181 4.97 -5.87 -5.71
N LEU A 182 4.07 -6.16 -4.77
CA LEU A 182 4.40 -6.53 -3.41
C LEU A 182 4.50 -8.05 -3.32
N VAL A 183 5.72 -8.56 -3.43
CA VAL A 183 6.03 -9.99 -3.35
C VAL A 183 6.20 -10.38 -1.89
N SER A 184 5.27 -11.12 -1.33
CA SER A 184 5.26 -11.50 0.10
C SER A 184 5.12 -13.00 0.28
N GLY A 185 5.36 -13.48 1.52
CA GLY A 185 4.92 -14.81 1.91
C GLY A 185 3.38 -14.92 1.90
N ASN A 186 2.86 -16.11 1.73
CA ASN A 186 1.43 -16.37 1.67
C ASN A 186 0.70 -16.00 2.98
N PRO A 187 -0.53 -15.48 2.91
CA PRO A 187 -1.45 -15.51 4.04
C PRO A 187 -1.71 -16.98 4.43
N ASP A 188 -1.96 -17.21 5.70
CA ASP A 188 -2.36 -18.54 6.17
C ASP A 188 -3.86 -18.72 5.86
N LEU A 189 -4.16 -19.53 4.84
CA LEU A 189 -5.53 -19.84 4.45
C LEU A 189 -6.04 -21.14 5.07
N ASN A 190 -5.34 -21.68 6.08
CA ASN A 190 -5.61 -22.98 6.73
C ASN A 190 -5.51 -24.20 5.79
N VAL A 191 -4.91 -24.02 4.62
CA VAL A 191 -4.67 -25.05 3.61
C VAL A 191 -3.26 -24.95 3.08
N ALA A 192 -2.66 -26.08 2.70
CA ALA A 192 -1.35 -26.08 2.08
C ALA A 192 -1.43 -25.49 0.67
N LEU A 193 -0.78 -24.34 0.46
CA LEU A 193 -0.71 -23.69 -0.84
C LEU A 193 0.43 -24.27 -1.66
N SER A 194 0.23 -24.37 -2.98
CA SER A 194 1.22 -24.90 -3.91
C SER A 194 2.43 -23.97 -4.12
N SER A 195 2.31 -22.68 -3.79
CA SER A 195 3.36 -21.70 -3.87
C SER A 195 3.60 -21.07 -2.49
N SER A 196 4.86 -20.77 -2.16
CA SER A 196 5.25 -20.10 -0.91
C SER A 196 5.18 -18.58 -0.98
N THR A 197 5.09 -18.01 -2.18
CA THR A 197 5.10 -16.56 -2.43
C THR A 197 3.81 -16.08 -3.05
N GLN A 198 3.44 -14.84 -2.71
CA GLN A 198 2.28 -14.15 -3.26
C GLN A 198 2.71 -12.84 -3.91
N HIS A 199 2.30 -12.65 -5.17
CA HIS A 199 2.39 -11.39 -5.87
C HIS A 199 1.10 -10.60 -5.68
N ASN A 200 1.23 -9.35 -5.26
CA ASN A 200 0.13 -8.39 -5.16
C ASN A 200 0.47 -7.21 -6.06
N VAL A 201 0.04 -7.29 -7.32
CA VAL A 201 0.26 -6.22 -8.28
C VAL A 201 -0.79 -5.15 -8.04
N ILE A 202 -0.35 -3.94 -7.75
CA ILE A 202 -1.18 -2.78 -7.45
C ILE A 202 -1.02 -1.78 -8.59
N SER A 203 -2.11 -1.14 -9.00
CA SER A 203 -2.09 -0.03 -9.93
C SER A 203 -2.89 1.11 -9.33
N SER A 204 -2.23 2.24 -9.09
CA SER A 204 -2.81 3.34 -8.33
C SER A 204 -2.53 4.70 -8.94
N GLY A 205 -3.32 5.68 -8.49
CA GLY A 205 -3.15 7.08 -8.80
C GLY A 205 -3.29 7.94 -7.56
N GLY A 206 -2.48 8.98 -7.43
CA GLY A 206 -2.42 9.76 -6.21
C GLY A 206 -1.97 11.19 -6.38
N ILE A 207 -1.95 11.89 -5.25
CA ILE A 207 -1.54 13.28 -5.11
C ILE A 207 -0.22 13.33 -4.35
N ILE A 208 0.74 14.09 -4.87
CA ILE A 208 2.05 14.32 -4.25
C ILE A 208 2.06 15.73 -3.67
N VAL A 209 2.43 15.85 -2.40
CA VAL A 209 2.75 17.13 -1.74
C VAL A 209 4.26 17.18 -1.46
N ARG A 210 4.94 18.25 -1.89
CA ARG A 210 6.39 18.46 -1.73
C ARG A 210 6.66 19.63 -0.80
N PHE A 211 7.61 19.46 0.12
CA PHE A 211 7.99 20.48 1.11
C PHE A 211 9.45 20.34 1.54
#